data_1aff28a605b8b80c8c37a6c27c156a92
#
_entry.id   1aff28a605b8b80c8c37a6c27c156a92
#
_cell.length_a   1.000
_cell.length_b   1.000
_cell.length_c   1.000
_cell.angle_alpha   90.00
_cell.angle_beta   90.00
_cell.angle_gamma   90.00
#
_symmetry.space_group_name_H-M   'P 1'
#
loop_
_entity.id
_entity.type
_entity.pdbx_description
1 polymer ?
#
loop_
_entity_poly.entity_id
_entity_poly.type
_entity_poly.pdbx_seq_one_letter_code
_entity_poly.pdbx_strand_id
1 'polypeptide(L)'
;MAVYGGQETPFTEDKQPQPIDPYGMAKYAVECDLKMAETQFGLRYNIVRPHNVLGIYQNIWDRYRNVIGIFIRKTLNNQPILVYGDGEQTRAFSDIRYYMEPFDILLNEHDGEIFNIGADKFFTLNQVAETVQEIGKKYGYDVPIEHGPPRHEVKHAYCDHTKAKNLLKFQDNTKLEELIENMFVWAMKQPNRKVKDMEYEITEGIYDYWKN
;
A
#
# COMPACT_ATOMS: atom_id res chain seq x y z
N MET A 1 5.49 5.94 -3.36
CA MET A 1 6.61 5.36 -2.56
C MET A 1 7.60 4.56 -3.40
N ALA A 2 7.15 3.62 -4.22
CA ALA A 2 8.04 2.76 -5.02
C ALA A 2 9.04 3.52 -5.89
N VAL A 3 8.73 4.75 -6.30
CA VAL A 3 9.63 5.60 -7.08
C VAL A 3 10.91 5.98 -6.33
N TYR A 4 10.90 6.00 -5.00
CA TYR A 4 12.08 6.35 -4.20
C TYR A 4 13.10 5.20 -4.06
N GLY A 5 12.64 3.94 -4.23
CA GLY A 5 13.47 2.76 -4.11
C GLY A 5 14.06 2.57 -2.70
N GLY A 6 15.34 2.22 -2.63
CA GLY A 6 16.06 1.94 -1.39
C GLY A 6 16.78 3.15 -0.76
N GLN A 7 16.38 4.38 -1.09
CA GLN A 7 17.00 5.57 -0.52
C GLN A 7 16.78 5.69 0.99
N GLU A 8 17.55 6.53 1.63
CA GLU A 8 17.43 6.83 3.05
C GLU A 8 16.11 7.55 3.36
N THR A 9 15.44 7.12 4.41
CA THR A 9 14.17 7.69 4.87
C THR A 9 14.39 8.81 5.91
N PRO A 10 13.45 9.77 6.07
CA PRO A 10 12.17 9.89 5.36
C PRO A 10 12.34 10.32 3.89
N PHE A 11 11.43 9.88 3.03
CA PHE A 11 11.40 10.36 1.65
C PHE A 11 10.70 11.71 1.57
N THR A 12 11.36 12.67 0.91
CA THR A 12 10.84 14.00 0.61
C THR A 12 10.59 14.14 -0.89
N GLU A 13 9.72 15.06 -1.32
CA GLU A 13 9.32 15.20 -2.72
C GLU A 13 10.44 15.66 -3.64
N ASP A 14 11.46 16.33 -3.10
CA ASP A 14 12.66 16.80 -3.81
C ASP A 14 13.68 15.70 -4.10
N LYS A 15 13.57 14.53 -3.44
CA LYS A 15 14.44 13.39 -3.74
C LYS A 15 14.23 12.88 -5.15
N GLN A 16 15.33 12.71 -5.88
CA GLN A 16 15.31 12.13 -7.22
C GLN A 16 14.81 10.68 -7.15
N PRO A 17 13.83 10.30 -7.99
CA PRO A 17 13.38 8.91 -8.08
C PRO A 17 14.51 7.95 -8.42
N GLN A 18 14.60 6.84 -7.67
CA GLN A 18 15.59 5.76 -7.87
C GLN A 18 14.90 4.39 -7.69
N PRO A 19 13.89 4.07 -8.54
CA PRO A 19 13.15 2.83 -8.40
C PRO A 19 14.06 1.61 -8.55
N ILE A 20 13.80 0.59 -7.72
CA ILE A 20 14.58 -0.66 -7.69
C ILE A 20 13.84 -1.86 -8.27
N ASP A 21 12.60 -1.67 -8.71
CA ASP A 21 11.77 -2.70 -9.29
C ASP A 21 10.97 -2.19 -10.51
N PRO A 22 10.45 -3.08 -11.36
CA PRO A 22 9.68 -2.70 -12.54
C PRO A 22 8.43 -1.88 -12.24
N TYR A 23 7.78 -2.12 -11.09
CA TYR A 23 6.60 -1.35 -10.68
C TYR A 23 6.97 0.11 -10.38
N GLY A 24 7.99 0.33 -9.58
CA GLY A 24 8.50 1.68 -9.29
C GLY A 24 8.96 2.40 -10.54
N MET A 25 9.64 1.69 -11.47
CA MET A 25 10.05 2.24 -12.76
C MET A 25 8.85 2.66 -13.59
N ALA A 26 7.81 1.83 -13.68
CA ALA A 26 6.60 2.17 -14.44
C ALA A 26 5.89 3.41 -13.84
N LYS A 27 5.84 3.53 -12.51
CA LYS A 27 5.28 4.73 -11.86
C LYS A 27 6.11 5.98 -12.13
N TYR A 28 7.43 5.88 -12.12
CA TYR A 28 8.30 7.01 -12.46
C TYR A 28 8.18 7.41 -13.94
N ALA A 29 8.04 6.45 -14.84
CA ALA A 29 7.81 6.74 -16.25
C ALA A 29 6.54 7.57 -16.47
N VAL A 30 5.45 7.30 -15.74
CA VAL A 30 4.23 8.13 -15.78
C VAL A 30 4.50 9.57 -15.29
N GLU A 31 5.28 9.73 -14.21
CA GLU A 31 5.66 11.08 -13.75
C GLU A 31 6.46 11.86 -14.81
N CYS A 32 7.36 11.18 -15.52
CA CYS A 32 8.11 11.78 -16.63
C CYS A 32 7.20 12.14 -17.81
N ASP A 33 6.27 11.26 -18.17
CA ASP A 33 5.32 11.48 -19.26
C ASP A 33 4.41 12.68 -18.98
N LEU A 34 3.91 12.83 -17.76
CA LEU A 34 3.11 13.99 -17.34
C LEU A 34 3.88 15.31 -17.51
N LYS A 35 5.16 15.36 -17.12
CA LYS A 35 6.02 16.54 -17.31
C LYS A 35 6.23 16.89 -18.78
N MET A 36 6.42 15.87 -19.63
CA MET A 36 6.53 16.07 -21.05
C MET A 36 5.22 16.56 -21.68
N ALA A 37 4.09 15.99 -21.25
CA ALA A 37 2.76 16.38 -21.73
C ALA A 37 2.40 17.83 -21.32
N GLU A 38 2.80 18.26 -20.12
CA GLU A 38 2.70 19.67 -19.72
C GLU A 38 3.48 20.56 -20.69
N THR A 39 4.74 20.24 -20.96
CA THR A 39 5.61 21.03 -21.81
C THR A 39 5.11 21.09 -23.26
N GLN A 40 4.60 19.98 -23.80
CA GLN A 40 4.19 19.88 -25.20
C GLN A 40 2.74 20.31 -25.44
N PHE A 41 1.86 20.08 -24.49
CA PHE A 41 0.41 20.21 -24.70
C PHE A 41 -0.27 21.11 -23.68
N GLY A 42 0.46 21.64 -22.68
CA GLY A 42 -0.12 22.42 -21.61
C GLY A 42 -1.02 21.61 -20.65
N LEU A 43 -0.77 20.29 -20.53
CA LEU A 43 -1.53 19.44 -19.63
C LEU A 43 -1.31 19.88 -18.18
N ARG A 44 -2.39 20.17 -17.48
CA ARG A 44 -2.35 20.41 -16.04
C ARG A 44 -2.39 19.09 -15.30
N TYR A 45 -1.55 18.93 -14.29
CA TYR A 45 -1.50 17.70 -13.48
C TYR A 45 -0.99 17.97 -12.07
N ASN A 46 -1.30 17.06 -11.15
CA ASN A 46 -0.61 16.92 -9.88
C ASN A 46 -0.24 15.45 -9.66
N ILE A 47 0.83 15.20 -8.94
CA ILE A 47 1.30 13.85 -8.62
C ILE A 47 1.14 13.60 -7.13
N VAL A 48 0.38 12.58 -6.79
CA VAL A 48 0.32 12.06 -5.42
C VAL A 48 1.12 10.77 -5.33
N ARG A 49 2.06 10.71 -4.39
CA ARG A 49 2.82 9.51 -4.05
C ARG A 49 2.28 8.93 -2.73
N PRO A 50 1.25 8.09 -2.78
CA PRO A 50 0.61 7.57 -1.58
C PRO A 50 1.41 6.47 -0.90
N HIS A 51 1.17 6.30 0.40
CA HIS A 51 1.59 5.12 1.16
C HIS A 51 0.43 4.14 1.28
N ASN A 52 0.69 2.86 1.21
CA ASN A 52 -0.24 1.75 1.48
C ASN A 52 -1.67 2.17 1.88
N VAL A 53 -2.39 2.74 0.92
CA VAL A 53 -3.75 3.24 1.14
C VAL A 53 -4.71 2.08 1.28
N LEU A 54 -5.53 2.12 2.31
CA LEU A 54 -6.48 1.07 2.68
C LEU A 54 -7.89 1.63 2.79
N GLY A 55 -8.87 0.78 2.68
CA GLY A 55 -10.27 1.10 2.90
C GLY A 55 -11.20 -0.03 2.49
N ILE A 56 -12.46 0.10 2.84
CA ILE A 56 -13.53 -0.76 2.30
C ILE A 56 -13.54 -0.64 0.78
N TYR A 57 -14.03 -1.66 0.08
CA TYR A 57 -14.00 -1.83 -1.39
C TYR A 57 -12.61 -2.13 -1.98
N GLN A 58 -11.56 -2.23 -1.16
CA GLN A 58 -10.27 -2.69 -1.65
C GLN A 58 -10.36 -4.13 -2.16
N ASN A 59 -9.65 -4.42 -3.26
CA ASN A 59 -9.58 -5.78 -3.77
C ASN A 59 -8.84 -6.70 -2.78
N ILE A 60 -9.58 -7.53 -2.06
CA ILE A 60 -9.05 -8.53 -1.11
C ILE A 60 -8.75 -9.88 -1.79
N TRP A 61 -9.12 -10.07 -3.05
CA TRP A 61 -8.92 -11.33 -3.78
C TRP A 61 -7.58 -11.39 -4.52
N ASP A 62 -6.87 -10.25 -4.63
CA ASP A 62 -5.55 -10.21 -5.24
C ASP A 62 -4.54 -11.00 -4.36
N ARG A 63 -3.77 -11.91 -5.01
CA ARG A 63 -2.78 -12.75 -4.31
C ARG A 63 -1.49 -12.02 -4.00
N TYR A 64 -1.22 -10.92 -4.68
CA TYR A 64 0.10 -10.31 -4.75
C TYR A 64 0.18 -8.94 -4.08
N ARG A 65 -0.96 -8.27 -3.93
CA ARG A 65 -1.01 -6.88 -3.45
C ARG A 65 -1.86 -6.73 -2.21
N ASN A 66 -1.51 -5.66 -1.47
CA ASN A 66 -2.20 -5.25 -0.25
C ASN A 66 -2.17 -6.32 0.83
N VAL A 67 -1.05 -6.35 1.52
CA VAL A 67 -0.78 -7.33 2.58
C VAL A 67 -1.95 -7.52 3.54
N ILE A 68 -2.62 -6.43 3.97
CA ILE A 68 -3.77 -6.50 4.88
C ILE A 68 -4.97 -7.19 4.20
N GLY A 69 -5.25 -6.90 2.94
CA GLY A 69 -6.29 -7.61 2.18
C GLY A 69 -6.01 -9.10 2.04
N ILE A 70 -4.73 -9.47 1.83
CA ILE A 70 -4.29 -10.87 1.80
C ILE A 70 -4.50 -11.53 3.16
N PHE A 71 -4.12 -10.88 4.26
CA PHE A 71 -4.27 -11.41 5.62
C PHE A 71 -5.76 -11.60 5.97
N ILE A 72 -6.61 -10.61 5.70
CA ILE A 72 -8.06 -10.71 5.90
C ILE A 72 -8.63 -11.90 5.11
N ARG A 73 -8.31 -12.02 3.82
CA ARG A 73 -8.79 -13.12 2.99
C ARG A 73 -8.34 -14.48 3.51
N LYS A 74 -7.07 -14.61 3.91
CA LYS A 74 -6.53 -15.84 4.50
C LYS A 74 -7.31 -16.23 5.75
N THR A 75 -7.53 -15.28 6.64
CA THR A 75 -8.31 -15.47 7.88
C THR A 75 -9.74 -15.92 7.56
N LEU A 76 -10.45 -15.25 6.66
CA LEU A 76 -11.82 -15.62 6.27
C LEU A 76 -11.91 -17.00 5.62
N ASN A 77 -10.84 -17.51 5.02
CA ASN A 77 -10.76 -18.84 4.44
C ASN A 77 -10.20 -19.89 5.42
N ASN A 78 -10.06 -19.58 6.73
CA ASN A 78 -9.45 -20.44 7.74
C ASN A 78 -8.05 -20.93 7.35
N GLN A 79 -7.25 -20.05 6.70
CA GLN A 79 -5.88 -20.33 6.29
C GLN A 79 -4.90 -19.52 7.16
N PRO A 80 -3.69 -20.03 7.43
CA PRO A 80 -2.67 -19.29 8.15
C PRO A 80 -2.37 -17.91 7.54
N ILE A 81 -2.15 -16.93 8.41
CA ILE A 81 -1.59 -15.63 8.00
C ILE A 81 -0.09 -15.83 7.79
N LEU A 82 0.39 -15.67 6.56
CA LEU A 82 1.79 -15.88 6.24
C LEU A 82 2.54 -14.55 6.20
N VAL A 83 3.47 -14.36 7.13
CA VAL A 83 4.41 -13.24 7.19
C VAL A 83 5.74 -13.69 6.59
N TYR A 84 6.27 -12.95 5.62
CA TYR A 84 7.54 -13.29 5.00
C TYR A 84 8.72 -12.68 5.77
N GLY A 85 9.78 -13.49 6.01
CA GLY A 85 10.94 -13.11 6.82
C GLY A 85 10.62 -13.08 8.30
N ASP A 86 11.31 -12.21 9.04
CA ASP A 86 11.14 -12.02 10.49
C ASP A 86 9.92 -11.18 10.88
N GLY A 87 9.27 -10.55 9.90
CA GLY A 87 8.11 -9.68 10.12
C GLY A 87 8.43 -8.29 10.68
N GLU A 88 9.72 -7.96 10.86
CA GLU A 88 10.17 -6.67 11.43
C GLU A 88 10.27 -5.55 10.39
N GLN A 89 9.99 -5.82 9.12
CA GLN A 89 9.86 -4.78 8.10
C GLN A 89 8.67 -3.88 8.42
N THR A 90 8.90 -2.56 8.36
CA THR A 90 7.90 -1.56 8.74
C THR A 90 7.21 -0.92 7.55
N ARG A 91 5.92 -0.68 7.68
CA ARG A 91 5.09 0.02 6.70
C ARG A 91 4.14 0.99 7.40
N ALA A 92 3.91 2.12 6.77
CA ALA A 92 2.83 3.01 7.15
C ALA A 92 1.57 2.63 6.36
N PHE A 93 0.41 2.68 7.00
CA PHE A 93 -0.88 2.34 6.40
C PHE A 93 -1.85 3.48 6.64
N SER A 94 -2.43 4.00 5.57
CA SER A 94 -3.30 5.18 5.60
C SER A 94 -4.72 4.86 5.15
N ASP A 95 -5.69 5.50 5.77
CA ASP A 95 -7.09 5.38 5.42
C ASP A 95 -7.44 6.30 4.25
N ILE A 96 -8.04 5.73 3.21
CA ILE A 96 -8.47 6.47 2.00
C ILE A 96 -9.39 7.65 2.32
N ARG A 97 -10.15 7.59 3.41
CA ARG A 97 -11.07 8.66 3.80
C ARG A 97 -10.36 10.00 4.00
N TYR A 98 -9.11 9.99 4.47
CA TYR A 98 -8.32 11.20 4.71
C TYR A 98 -7.66 11.79 3.46
N TYR A 99 -7.85 11.16 2.31
CA TYR A 99 -7.37 11.67 1.02
C TYR A 99 -8.39 12.55 0.29
N MET A 100 -9.65 12.56 0.73
CA MET A 100 -10.74 13.22 -0.02
C MET A 100 -10.56 14.74 -0.08
N GLU A 101 -10.32 15.39 1.06
CA GLU A 101 -10.07 16.84 1.09
C GLU A 101 -8.77 17.22 0.34
N PRO A 102 -7.62 16.54 0.55
CA PRO A 102 -6.44 16.73 -0.29
C PRO A 102 -6.69 16.65 -1.80
N PHE A 103 -7.47 15.68 -2.25
CA PHE A 103 -7.76 15.54 -3.68
C PHE A 103 -8.64 16.67 -4.21
N ASP A 104 -9.61 17.14 -3.43
CA ASP A 104 -10.44 18.28 -3.81
C ASP A 104 -9.59 19.55 -3.97
N ILE A 105 -8.68 19.80 -3.04
CA ILE A 105 -7.73 20.93 -3.12
C ILE A 105 -6.84 20.79 -4.35
N LEU A 106 -6.26 19.61 -4.60
CA LEU A 106 -5.37 19.36 -5.75
C LEU A 106 -6.05 19.58 -7.10
N LEU A 107 -7.36 19.33 -7.20
CA LEU A 107 -8.11 19.55 -8.44
C LEU A 107 -8.30 21.04 -8.75
N ASN A 108 -8.28 21.91 -7.74
CA ASN A 108 -8.69 23.31 -7.86
C ASN A 108 -7.54 24.31 -7.68
N GLU A 109 -6.55 24.00 -6.84
CA GLU A 109 -5.62 25.02 -6.34
C GLU A 109 -4.16 24.81 -6.76
N HIS A 110 -3.76 23.61 -7.17
CA HIS A 110 -2.36 23.30 -7.48
C HIS A 110 -2.20 22.79 -8.91
N ASP A 111 -0.97 22.93 -9.43
CA ASP A 111 -0.61 22.52 -10.80
C ASP A 111 0.87 22.20 -10.90
N GLY A 112 1.22 21.08 -11.51
CA GLY A 112 2.60 20.62 -11.69
C GLY A 112 3.32 20.18 -10.41
N GLU A 113 2.59 19.95 -9.32
CA GLU A 113 3.15 19.69 -8.00
C GLU A 113 3.19 18.20 -7.65
N ILE A 114 4.14 17.82 -6.80
CA ILE A 114 4.27 16.46 -6.26
C ILE A 114 4.00 16.51 -4.77
N PHE A 115 3.22 15.55 -4.26
CA PHE A 115 2.88 15.44 -2.85
C PHE A 115 3.03 14.00 -2.35
N ASN A 116 3.74 13.82 -1.26
CA ASN A 116 3.69 12.61 -0.47
C ASN A 116 2.48 12.68 0.46
N ILE A 117 1.60 11.67 0.40
CA ILE A 117 0.43 11.57 1.29
C ILE A 117 0.39 10.17 1.92
N GLY A 118 0.26 10.10 3.24
CA GLY A 118 0.17 8.81 3.94
C GLY A 118 0.19 8.93 5.45
N ALA A 119 0.16 7.78 6.14
CA ALA A 119 0.12 7.76 7.60
C ALA A 119 1.46 8.16 8.22
N ASP A 120 1.37 8.86 9.35
CA ASP A 120 2.52 9.26 10.17
C ASP A 120 3.06 8.08 11.00
N LYS A 121 2.19 7.11 11.35
CA LYS A 121 2.58 5.92 12.11
C LYS A 121 2.93 4.77 11.21
N PHE A 122 3.95 4.03 11.59
CA PHE A 122 4.34 2.79 10.93
C PHE A 122 4.24 1.61 11.89
N PHE A 123 4.03 0.43 11.33
CA PHE A 123 3.84 -0.82 12.05
C PHE A 123 4.71 -1.89 11.42
N THR A 124 5.17 -2.85 12.23
CA THR A 124 5.80 -4.07 11.71
C THR A 124 4.75 -4.97 11.07
N LEU A 125 5.13 -5.84 10.16
CA LEU A 125 4.19 -6.81 9.60
C LEU A 125 3.70 -7.81 10.64
N ASN A 126 4.49 -8.08 11.70
CA ASN A 126 4.04 -8.86 12.86
C ASN A 126 2.85 -8.17 13.54
N GLN A 127 2.97 -6.89 13.89
CA GLN A 127 1.88 -6.13 14.51
C GLN A 127 0.62 -6.11 13.65
N VAL A 128 0.77 -5.96 12.33
CA VAL A 128 -0.36 -6.00 11.40
C VAL A 128 -1.02 -7.39 11.38
N ALA A 129 -0.24 -8.46 11.35
CA ALA A 129 -0.74 -9.83 11.34
C ALA A 129 -1.48 -10.16 12.65
N GLU A 130 -0.92 -9.76 13.79
CA GLU A 130 -1.53 -9.89 15.12
C GLU A 130 -2.86 -9.14 15.18
N THR A 131 -2.91 -7.89 14.71
CA THR A 131 -4.16 -7.10 14.66
C THR A 131 -5.24 -7.81 13.82
N VAL A 132 -4.88 -8.33 12.63
CA VAL A 132 -5.85 -9.09 11.80
C VAL A 132 -6.29 -10.37 12.49
N GLN A 133 -5.38 -11.09 13.15
CA GLN A 133 -5.70 -12.32 13.90
C GLN A 133 -6.66 -12.04 15.06
N GLU A 134 -6.40 -11.01 15.86
CA GLU A 134 -7.26 -10.61 17.00
C GLU A 134 -8.66 -10.23 16.52
N ILE A 135 -8.75 -9.43 15.44
CA ILE A 135 -10.03 -9.09 14.83
C ILE A 135 -10.71 -10.37 14.30
N GLY A 136 -9.98 -11.26 13.64
CA GLY A 136 -10.51 -12.53 13.17
C GLY A 136 -11.15 -13.34 14.31
N LYS A 137 -10.45 -13.49 15.45
CA LYS A 137 -10.96 -14.19 16.65
C LYS A 137 -12.26 -13.57 17.17
N LYS A 138 -12.37 -12.24 17.18
CA LYS A 138 -13.59 -11.52 17.57
C LYS A 138 -14.81 -11.92 16.73
N TYR A 139 -14.59 -12.30 15.46
CA TYR A 139 -15.63 -12.71 14.51
C TYR A 139 -15.68 -14.22 14.28
N GLY A 140 -15.01 -15.02 15.11
CA GLY A 140 -15.07 -16.49 15.06
C GLY A 140 -14.05 -17.17 14.15
N TYR A 141 -13.04 -16.45 13.67
CA TYR A 141 -11.94 -16.99 12.87
C TYR A 141 -10.66 -17.05 13.71
N ASP A 142 -10.17 -18.23 14.01
CA ASP A 142 -8.92 -18.41 14.76
C ASP A 142 -7.90 -19.14 13.86
N VAL A 143 -6.96 -18.38 13.32
CA VAL A 143 -5.93 -18.89 12.42
C VAL A 143 -4.53 -18.57 12.96
N PRO A 144 -3.54 -19.46 12.77
CA PRO A 144 -2.17 -19.18 13.19
C PRO A 144 -1.49 -18.15 12.28
N ILE A 145 -0.47 -17.48 12.85
CA ILE A 145 0.49 -16.68 12.10
C ILE A 145 1.71 -17.56 11.85
N GLU A 146 2.14 -17.66 10.60
CA GLU A 146 3.30 -18.43 10.18
C GLU A 146 4.32 -17.52 9.50
N HIS A 147 5.61 -17.86 9.60
CA HIS A 147 6.68 -17.13 8.96
C HIS A 147 7.25 -17.93 7.78
N GLY A 148 7.32 -17.26 6.63
CA GLY A 148 7.89 -17.82 5.41
C GLY A 148 9.31 -17.30 5.13
N PRO A 149 9.95 -17.73 4.04
CA PRO A 149 11.28 -17.26 3.68
C PRO A 149 11.27 -15.74 3.43
N PRO A 150 12.40 -15.05 3.68
CA PRO A 150 12.50 -13.60 3.45
C PRO A 150 12.33 -13.25 1.98
N ARG A 151 11.77 -12.06 1.72
CA ARG A 151 11.66 -11.47 0.39
C ARG A 151 12.72 -10.38 0.20
N HIS A 152 13.08 -10.14 -1.06
CA HIS A 152 13.86 -8.97 -1.41
C HIS A 152 12.93 -7.75 -1.45
N GLU A 153 12.93 -6.96 -0.36
CA GLU A 153 12.10 -5.77 -0.24
C GLU A 153 12.76 -4.70 0.65
N VAL A 154 12.30 -3.46 0.51
CA VAL A 154 12.76 -2.36 1.36
C VAL A 154 12.32 -2.62 2.80
N LYS A 155 13.27 -2.60 3.75
CA LYS A 155 13.00 -2.90 5.16
C LYS A 155 12.15 -1.80 5.81
N HIS A 156 12.51 -0.54 5.61
CA HIS A 156 11.80 0.61 6.19
C HIS A 156 11.41 1.56 5.06
N ALA A 157 10.14 1.92 4.99
CA ALA A 157 9.63 2.82 3.97
C ALA A 157 8.60 3.77 4.55
N TYR A 158 8.97 5.05 4.69
CA TYR A 158 8.10 6.13 5.13
C TYR A 158 8.52 7.48 4.53
N CYS A 159 7.57 8.40 4.40
CA CYS A 159 7.78 9.71 3.81
C CYS A 159 7.57 10.83 4.83
N ASP A 160 8.13 11.98 4.52
CA ASP A 160 7.70 13.26 5.09
C ASP A 160 6.41 13.72 4.41
N HIS A 161 5.42 14.15 5.18
CA HIS A 161 4.13 14.64 4.69
C HIS A 161 3.91 16.12 4.99
N THR A 162 4.96 16.83 5.36
CA THR A 162 4.88 18.25 5.78
C THR A 162 4.29 19.12 4.68
N LYS A 163 4.66 18.88 3.42
CA LYS A 163 4.11 19.61 2.28
C LYS A 163 2.59 19.40 2.16
N ALA A 164 2.13 18.15 2.22
CA ALA A 164 0.70 17.84 2.16
C ALA A 164 -0.08 18.41 3.34
N LYS A 165 0.48 18.38 4.55
CA LYS A 165 -0.14 18.99 5.74
C LYS A 165 -0.31 20.50 5.58
N ASN A 166 0.69 21.18 5.08
CA ASN A 166 0.70 22.64 4.96
C ASN A 166 -0.17 23.15 3.81
N LEU A 167 -0.17 22.46 2.66
CA LEU A 167 -0.79 22.96 1.43
C LEU A 167 -2.12 22.28 1.13
N LEU A 168 -2.31 21.02 1.54
CA LEU A 168 -3.52 20.24 1.24
C LEU A 168 -4.38 19.98 2.49
N LYS A 169 -4.07 20.63 3.62
CA LYS A 169 -4.77 20.42 4.91
C LYS A 169 -4.82 18.94 5.34
N PHE A 170 -3.89 18.12 4.80
CA PHE A 170 -3.87 16.70 5.10
C PHE A 170 -3.66 16.46 6.60
N GLN A 171 -4.49 15.63 7.19
CA GLN A 171 -4.38 15.17 8.57
C GLN A 171 -4.50 13.65 8.61
N ASP A 172 -3.45 12.98 9.08
CA ASP A 172 -3.53 11.54 9.32
C ASP A 172 -4.19 11.27 10.68
N ASN A 173 -5.42 10.81 10.64
CA ASN A 173 -6.15 10.32 11.81
C ASN A 173 -6.37 8.80 11.75
N THR A 174 -5.55 8.08 10.99
CA THR A 174 -5.66 6.64 10.78
C THR A 174 -5.47 5.89 12.10
N LYS A 175 -6.48 5.14 12.49
CA LYS A 175 -6.44 4.15 13.55
C LYS A 175 -6.42 2.78 12.89
N LEU A 176 -5.26 2.12 12.87
CA LEU A 176 -5.05 0.91 12.09
C LEU A 176 -6.04 -0.20 12.46
N GLU A 177 -6.27 -0.43 13.75
CA GLU A 177 -7.20 -1.46 14.23
C GLU A 177 -8.62 -1.20 13.74
N GLU A 178 -9.13 0.03 13.89
CA GLU A 178 -10.47 0.42 13.41
C GLU A 178 -10.59 0.25 11.90
N LEU A 179 -9.56 0.66 11.15
CA LEU A 179 -9.52 0.53 9.71
C LEU A 179 -9.55 -0.94 9.27
N ILE A 180 -8.73 -1.79 9.89
CA ILE A 180 -8.70 -3.23 9.59
C ILE A 180 -10.03 -3.88 9.97
N GLU A 181 -10.62 -3.54 11.12
CA GLU A 181 -11.92 -4.07 11.51
C GLU A 181 -13.02 -3.70 10.53
N ASN A 182 -13.08 -2.45 10.08
CA ASN A 182 -14.04 -2.01 9.06
C ASN A 182 -13.87 -2.78 7.74
N MET A 183 -12.63 -2.99 7.31
CA MET A 183 -12.31 -3.79 6.12
C MET A 183 -12.72 -5.26 6.30
N PHE A 184 -12.46 -5.84 7.48
CA PHE A 184 -12.79 -7.22 7.80
C PHE A 184 -14.30 -7.45 7.79
N VAL A 185 -15.07 -6.60 8.47
CA VAL A 185 -16.55 -6.65 8.50
C VAL A 185 -17.16 -6.48 7.11
N TRP A 186 -16.58 -5.59 6.30
CA TRP A 186 -16.99 -5.46 4.89
C TRP A 186 -16.65 -6.73 4.11
N ALA A 187 -15.45 -7.29 4.27
CA ALA A 187 -14.97 -8.46 3.55
C ALA A 187 -15.82 -9.71 3.84
N MET A 188 -16.29 -9.90 5.09
CA MET A 188 -17.18 -11.01 5.47
C MET A 188 -18.50 -11.03 4.65
N LYS A 189 -18.93 -9.86 4.17
CA LYS A 189 -20.18 -9.73 3.38
C LYS A 189 -19.95 -9.93 1.88
N GLN A 190 -18.70 -10.07 1.45
CA GLN A 190 -18.38 -10.20 0.03
C GLN A 190 -18.44 -11.66 -0.43
N PRO A 191 -18.86 -11.92 -1.68
CA PRO A 191 -18.84 -13.27 -2.22
C PRO A 191 -17.39 -13.78 -2.28
N ASN A 192 -17.22 -15.08 -2.00
CA ASN A 192 -15.91 -15.71 -2.20
C ASN A 192 -15.63 -15.80 -3.71
N ARG A 193 -14.68 -15.03 -4.20
CA ARG A 193 -14.26 -15.01 -5.61
C ARG A 193 -13.05 -15.91 -5.78
N LYS A 194 -13.07 -16.77 -6.77
CA LYS A 194 -11.84 -17.46 -7.19
C LYS A 194 -10.86 -16.42 -7.71
N VAL A 195 -9.65 -16.45 -7.17
CA VAL A 195 -8.54 -15.67 -7.71
C VAL A 195 -8.17 -16.30 -9.04
N LYS A 196 -8.15 -15.50 -10.11
CA LYS A 196 -7.64 -15.99 -11.39
C LYS A 196 -6.13 -16.16 -11.24
N ASP A 197 -5.63 -17.36 -11.49
CA ASP A 197 -4.20 -17.58 -11.52
C ASP A 197 -3.60 -16.80 -12.70
N MET A 198 -2.47 -16.14 -12.45
CA MET A 198 -1.73 -15.51 -13.53
C MET A 198 -0.95 -16.59 -14.27
N GLU A 199 -1.17 -16.67 -15.57
CA GLU A 199 -0.31 -17.46 -16.46
C GLU A 199 0.97 -16.64 -16.70
N TYR A 200 2.10 -17.15 -16.24
CA TYR A 200 3.39 -16.51 -16.47
C TYR A 200 4.00 -17.06 -17.77
N GLU A 201 4.33 -16.18 -18.69
CA GLU A 201 5.08 -16.54 -19.91
C GLU A 201 6.50 -16.99 -19.58
N ILE A 202 7.10 -16.41 -18.52
CA ILE A 202 8.44 -16.74 -18.04
C ILE A 202 8.31 -17.25 -16.61
N THR A 203 8.67 -18.49 -16.38
CA THR A 203 8.59 -19.15 -15.06
C THR A 203 9.95 -19.25 -14.35
N GLU A 204 11.04 -18.99 -15.08
CA GLU A 204 12.39 -18.97 -14.51
C GLU A 204 12.60 -17.77 -13.59
N GLY A 205 13.12 -18.01 -12.40
CA GLY A 205 13.34 -16.95 -11.40
C GLY A 205 12.09 -16.43 -10.68
N ILE A 206 10.91 -16.98 -10.96
CA ILE A 206 9.71 -16.64 -10.20
C ILE A 206 9.82 -17.21 -8.78
N TYR A 207 9.44 -16.40 -7.81
CA TYR A 207 9.36 -16.84 -6.42
C TYR A 207 8.39 -18.03 -6.27
N ASP A 208 8.78 -19.04 -5.48
CA ASP A 208 7.99 -20.27 -5.33
C ASP A 208 6.55 -20.03 -4.87
N TYR A 209 6.33 -19.01 -4.04
CA TYR A 209 4.98 -18.63 -3.58
C TYR A 209 4.10 -17.95 -4.66
N TRP A 210 4.65 -17.69 -5.85
CA TRP A 210 3.86 -17.23 -7.01
C TRP A 210 3.50 -18.39 -7.96
N LYS A 211 4.14 -19.54 -7.81
CA LYS A 211 3.94 -20.71 -8.70
C LYS A 211 2.67 -21.51 -8.39
N ASN A 212 1.99 -21.24 -7.25
CA ASN A 212 0.81 -22.01 -6.78
C ASN A 212 -0.40 -21.14 -6.49
#